data_efddd0bd622938e1ae48e32b29fe315a
#
_entry.id   efddd0bd622938e1ae48e32b29fe315a
#
_cell.length_a   1.000
_cell.length_b   1.000
_cell.length_c   1.000
_cell.angle_alpha   90.00
_cell.angle_beta   90.00
_cell.angle_gamma   90.00
#
_symmetry.space_group_name_H-M   'P 1'
#
loop_
_entity.id
_entity.type
_entity.pdbx_description
1 polymer ?
#
loop_
_entity_poly.entity_id
_entity_poly.type
_entity_poly.pdbx_seq_one_letter_code
_entity_poly.pdbx_strand_id
1 'polypeptide(L)'
;MYIEMNPTGLTLSDLICVAHRKRSEDTGFPYAVQSCRCSNCRYVGEGKCSLKECCCMAERVRAHTCIFAEILNTCFANVKDNVFHYRLRLAAERATMAKTCFLDREHRARFQKALHRVRGNDKSLIAQLFVLTATESLWSASDEAIGKSSVSYLDIKFRSFSENDYLFYCIAYDLGNGTSHTDIEDLSNDEVVDFDLFRVVCSAIAISVYGYDAIRVSERFRKHKRRKSRKGGWKHGE
;
A
#
# COMPACT_ATOMS: atom_id res chain seq x y z
N MET A 1 -8.92 -0.13 32.06
CA MET A 1 -8.61 -1.38 31.36
C MET A 1 -7.17 -1.25 30.92
N TYR A 2 -6.23 -1.93 31.60
CA TYR A 2 -4.81 -1.92 31.19
C TYR A 2 -4.69 -2.87 30.01
N ILE A 3 -4.33 -2.35 28.85
CA ILE A 3 -3.95 -3.16 27.69
C ILE A 3 -2.55 -3.66 27.99
N GLU A 4 -2.40 -4.97 28.25
CA GLU A 4 -1.10 -5.61 28.33
C GLU A 4 -0.39 -5.42 26.99
N MET A 5 0.82 -4.88 27.05
CA MET A 5 1.64 -4.69 25.84
C MET A 5 1.98 -6.05 25.25
N ASN A 6 1.55 -6.23 24.02
CA ASN A 6 1.77 -7.40 23.20
C ASN A 6 3.27 -7.74 23.06
N PRO A 7 3.68 -9.02 23.17
CA PRO A 7 5.09 -9.44 23.10
C PRO A 7 5.80 -9.13 21.77
N THR A 8 5.10 -8.81 20.71
CA THR A 8 5.71 -8.36 19.45
C THR A 8 6.00 -6.87 19.43
N GLY A 9 5.31 -6.07 20.21
CA GLY A 9 5.54 -4.63 20.39
C GLY A 9 5.49 -3.77 19.12
N LEU A 10 5.11 -4.32 17.97
CA LEU A 10 5.08 -3.62 16.68
C LEU A 10 3.69 -3.07 16.40
N THR A 11 3.60 -1.77 16.28
CA THR A 11 2.41 -1.04 15.86
C THR A 11 2.44 -0.71 14.37
N LEU A 12 1.32 -0.30 13.80
CA LEU A 12 1.25 0.22 12.43
C LEU A 12 2.24 1.38 12.22
N SER A 13 2.37 2.25 13.21
CA SER A 13 3.31 3.37 13.18
C SER A 13 4.77 2.88 13.12
N ASP A 14 5.10 1.82 13.86
CA ASP A 14 6.44 1.23 13.86
C ASP A 14 6.76 0.61 12.51
N LEU A 15 5.83 -0.07 11.87
CA LEU A 15 5.99 -0.63 10.53
C LEU A 15 6.27 0.45 9.51
N ILE A 16 5.53 1.55 9.54
CA ILE A 16 5.73 2.69 8.65
C ILE A 16 7.11 3.32 8.91
N CYS A 17 7.47 3.54 10.17
CA CYS A 17 8.77 4.10 10.54
C CYS A 17 9.94 3.20 10.14
N VAL A 18 9.80 1.88 10.30
CA VAL A 18 10.86 0.92 9.95
C VAL A 18 11.05 0.85 8.44
N ALA A 19 9.97 0.80 7.68
CA ALA A 19 10.03 0.78 6.22
C ALA A 19 10.69 2.06 5.64
N HIS A 20 10.53 3.20 6.30
CA HIS A 20 11.22 4.44 5.94
C HIS A 20 12.72 4.45 6.29
N ARG A 21 13.14 3.74 7.34
CA ARG A 21 14.52 3.75 7.84
C ARG A 21 15.44 2.76 7.14
N LYS A 22 14.92 1.67 6.61
CA LYS A 22 15.75 0.66 5.95
C LYS A 22 15.92 1.01 4.47
N ARG A 23 17.14 1.41 4.06
CA ARG A 23 17.66 0.99 2.78
C ARG A 23 17.53 -0.53 2.77
N SER A 24 16.72 -1.07 1.88
CA SER A 24 16.54 -2.52 1.83
C SER A 24 17.83 -3.16 1.29
N GLU A 25 18.78 -3.40 2.18
CA GLU A 25 19.99 -4.14 1.85
C GLU A 25 19.70 -5.62 1.61
N ASP A 26 18.52 -6.11 1.99
CA ASP A 26 18.22 -7.54 2.10
C ASP A 26 16.94 -8.01 1.41
N THR A 27 16.53 -7.45 0.30
CA THR A 27 15.31 -7.99 -0.35
C THR A 27 15.52 -9.28 -1.13
N GLY A 28 16.75 -9.76 -1.24
CA GLY A 28 17.07 -11.02 -1.94
C GLY A 28 16.75 -11.06 -3.44
N PHE A 29 16.29 -9.96 -4.01
CA PHE A 29 15.96 -9.85 -5.43
C PHE A 29 16.90 -8.83 -6.10
N PRO A 30 18.00 -9.29 -6.71
CA PRO A 30 18.87 -8.41 -7.47
C PRO A 30 18.19 -7.96 -8.76
N TYR A 31 18.13 -6.64 -8.97
CA TYR A 31 17.66 -6.06 -10.23
C TYR A 31 18.81 -5.33 -10.90
N ALA A 32 19.03 -5.64 -12.15
CA ALA A 32 20.04 -4.94 -12.94
C ALA A 32 19.70 -3.45 -13.07
N VAL A 33 20.71 -2.60 -13.10
CA VAL A 33 20.54 -1.14 -13.24
C VAL A 33 19.70 -0.80 -14.47
N GLN A 34 19.78 -1.58 -15.54
CA GLN A 34 18.98 -1.42 -16.75
C GLN A 34 17.47 -1.64 -16.52
N SER A 35 17.08 -2.35 -15.47
CA SER A 35 15.69 -2.59 -15.09
C SER A 35 15.09 -1.43 -14.31
N CYS A 36 15.89 -0.45 -13.90
CA CYS A 36 15.49 0.69 -13.08
C CYS A 36 15.58 1.99 -13.89
N ARG A 37 14.74 2.96 -13.56
CA ARG A 37 14.84 4.32 -14.12
C ARG A 37 15.88 5.12 -13.33
N CYS A 38 17.13 4.76 -13.47
CA CYS A 38 18.23 5.37 -12.73
C CYS A 38 18.39 6.87 -13.00
N SER A 39 17.94 7.37 -14.15
CA SER A 39 17.91 8.81 -14.44
C SER A 39 17.06 9.63 -13.45
N ASN A 40 16.07 9.00 -12.83
CA ASN A 40 15.21 9.63 -11.83
C ASN A 40 15.59 9.25 -10.40
N CYS A 41 16.65 8.48 -10.23
CA CYS A 41 17.10 8.02 -8.92
C CYS A 41 17.97 9.09 -8.25
N ARG A 42 17.56 9.51 -7.05
CA ARG A 42 18.32 10.48 -6.24
C ARG A 42 19.77 10.04 -6.01
N TYR A 43 20.00 8.76 -5.77
CA TYR A 43 21.35 8.25 -5.48
C TYR A 43 22.28 8.26 -6.68
N VAL A 44 21.76 8.13 -7.90
CA VAL A 44 22.53 8.29 -9.14
C VAL A 44 22.87 9.76 -9.36
N GLY A 45 21.90 10.67 -9.19
CA GLY A 45 22.11 12.10 -9.32
C GLY A 45 23.12 12.67 -8.32
N GLU A 46 23.23 12.07 -7.13
CA GLU A 46 24.21 12.45 -6.10
C GLU A 46 25.57 11.74 -6.28
N GLY A 47 25.76 10.94 -7.31
CA GLY A 47 26.98 10.17 -7.55
C GLY A 47 27.26 9.06 -6.50
N LYS A 48 26.26 8.72 -5.69
CA LYS A 48 26.38 7.79 -4.55
C LYS A 48 26.01 6.35 -4.86
N CYS A 49 25.45 6.08 -6.04
CA CYS A 49 25.07 4.72 -6.42
C CYS A 49 26.19 4.05 -7.19
N SER A 50 26.88 3.12 -6.54
CA SER A 50 27.91 2.26 -7.15
C SER A 50 27.40 0.85 -7.45
N LEU A 51 26.10 0.59 -7.26
CA LEU A 51 25.54 -0.75 -7.36
C LEU A 51 25.36 -1.18 -8.82
N LYS A 52 25.79 -2.40 -9.15
CA LYS A 52 25.49 -3.05 -10.44
C LYS A 52 24.01 -3.45 -10.52
N GLU A 53 23.37 -3.69 -9.37
CA GLU A 53 21.99 -4.12 -9.23
C GLU A 53 21.28 -3.23 -8.22
N CYS A 54 20.03 -2.83 -8.51
CA CYS A 54 19.26 -1.96 -7.63
C CYS A 54 18.48 -2.79 -6.60
N CYS A 55 18.86 -2.69 -5.35
CA CYS A 55 18.13 -3.29 -4.22
C CYS A 55 17.17 -2.28 -3.52
N CYS A 56 17.16 -1.01 -3.94
CA CYS A 56 16.29 0.01 -3.34
C CYS A 56 14.85 -0.18 -3.79
N MET A 57 13.97 -0.67 -2.89
CA MET A 57 12.56 -0.90 -3.20
C MET A 57 11.84 0.35 -3.67
N ALA A 58 12.13 1.52 -3.10
CA ALA A 58 11.51 2.78 -3.52
C ALA A 58 11.79 3.11 -4.99
N GLU A 59 13.01 2.88 -5.45
CA GLU A 59 13.37 3.10 -6.84
C GLU A 59 12.77 2.04 -7.78
N ARG A 60 12.67 0.80 -7.31
CA ARG A 60 12.02 -0.29 -8.03
C ARG A 60 10.52 -0.06 -8.20
N VAL A 61 9.85 0.42 -7.15
CA VAL A 61 8.42 0.82 -7.22
C VAL A 61 8.24 1.93 -8.24
N ARG A 62 9.06 2.98 -8.16
CA ARG A 62 9.03 4.12 -9.09
C ARG A 62 9.30 3.70 -10.54
N ALA A 63 10.24 2.77 -10.73
CA ALA A 63 10.57 2.19 -12.03
C ALA A 63 9.58 1.11 -12.51
N HIS A 64 8.68 0.65 -11.63
CA HIS A 64 7.76 -0.47 -11.84
C HIS A 64 8.45 -1.78 -12.23
N THR A 65 9.56 -2.09 -11.59
CA THR A 65 10.38 -3.30 -11.79
C THR A 65 10.20 -4.33 -10.67
N CYS A 66 9.26 -4.11 -9.76
CA CYS A 66 8.89 -5.05 -8.70
C CYS A 66 7.43 -5.53 -8.86
N ILE A 67 7.07 -6.56 -8.10
CA ILE A 67 5.70 -7.03 -7.95
C ILE A 67 5.15 -6.63 -6.58
N PHE A 68 3.83 -6.62 -6.44
CA PHE A 68 3.18 -6.16 -5.19
C PHE A 68 3.56 -7.02 -3.97
N ALA A 69 3.76 -8.33 -4.16
CA ALA A 69 4.25 -9.21 -3.10
C ALA A 69 5.61 -8.79 -2.53
N GLU A 70 6.54 -8.34 -3.38
CA GLU A 70 7.85 -7.84 -2.92
C GLU A 70 7.71 -6.56 -2.10
N ILE A 71 6.80 -5.69 -2.50
CA ILE A 71 6.49 -4.46 -1.75
C ILE A 71 5.98 -4.80 -0.36
N LEU A 72 4.97 -5.69 -0.27
CA LEU A 72 4.40 -6.11 1.01
C LEU A 72 5.46 -6.79 1.89
N ASN A 73 6.22 -7.74 1.35
CA ASN A 73 7.29 -8.40 2.10
C ASN A 73 8.33 -7.41 2.64
N THR A 74 8.60 -6.33 1.92
CA THR A 74 9.52 -5.29 2.38
C THR A 74 8.89 -4.43 3.48
N CYS A 75 7.60 -4.06 3.35
CA CYS A 75 6.89 -3.30 4.38
C CYS A 75 6.84 -4.06 5.71
N PHE A 76 6.61 -5.36 5.66
CA PHE A 76 6.38 -6.21 6.83
C PHE A 76 7.56 -7.14 7.17
N ALA A 77 8.77 -6.83 6.71
CA ALA A 77 9.96 -7.68 6.91
C ALA A 77 10.32 -7.96 8.37
N ASN A 78 9.89 -7.11 9.30
CA ASN A 78 10.17 -7.27 10.74
C ASN A 78 9.06 -7.99 11.51
N VAL A 79 7.91 -8.22 10.90
CA VAL A 79 6.84 -9.03 11.51
C VAL A 79 7.29 -10.48 11.53
N LYS A 80 7.19 -11.15 12.68
CA LYS A 80 7.60 -12.56 12.85
C LYS A 80 6.41 -13.50 12.97
N ASP A 81 5.20 -12.98 12.90
CA ASP A 81 3.97 -13.75 13.02
C ASP A 81 3.68 -14.56 11.75
N ASN A 82 3.56 -15.88 11.88
CA ASN A 82 3.34 -16.78 10.74
C ASN A 82 1.92 -16.67 10.16
N VAL A 83 0.93 -16.39 10.99
CA VAL A 83 -0.47 -16.21 10.55
C VAL A 83 -0.57 -14.95 9.74
N PHE A 84 0.04 -13.85 10.24
CA PHE A 84 0.15 -12.60 9.49
C PHE A 84 0.78 -12.82 8.11
N HIS A 85 1.93 -13.49 8.04
CA HIS A 85 2.62 -13.74 6.77
C HIS A 85 1.82 -14.65 5.82
N TYR A 86 1.07 -15.60 6.35
CA TYR A 86 0.15 -16.37 5.54
C TYR A 86 -0.94 -15.51 4.91
N ARG A 87 -1.59 -14.64 5.70
CA ARG A 87 -2.59 -13.68 5.23
C ARG A 87 -1.99 -12.69 4.23
N LEU A 88 -0.77 -12.20 4.50
CA LEU A 88 -0.04 -11.28 3.62
C LEU A 88 0.20 -11.88 2.23
N ARG A 89 0.60 -13.15 2.18
CA ARG A 89 0.77 -13.89 0.92
C ARG A 89 -0.54 -13.98 0.15
N LEU A 90 -1.63 -14.37 0.81
CA LEU A 90 -2.95 -14.44 0.17
C LEU A 90 -3.40 -13.06 -0.37
N ALA A 91 -3.14 -11.98 0.38
CA ALA A 91 -3.46 -10.62 -0.06
C ALA A 91 -2.68 -10.23 -1.32
N ALA A 92 -1.39 -10.56 -1.38
CA ALA A 92 -0.55 -10.34 -2.55
C ALA A 92 -1.01 -11.14 -3.78
N GLU A 93 -1.35 -12.41 -3.58
CA GLU A 93 -1.89 -13.29 -4.62
C GLU A 93 -3.23 -12.76 -5.15
N ARG A 94 -4.13 -12.35 -4.26
CA ARG A 94 -5.43 -11.78 -4.63
C ARG A 94 -5.27 -10.51 -5.46
N ALA A 95 -4.40 -9.59 -5.04
CA ALA A 95 -4.11 -8.36 -5.77
C ALA A 95 -3.52 -8.65 -7.16
N THR A 96 -2.67 -9.67 -7.28
CA THR A 96 -2.07 -10.10 -8.54
C THR A 96 -3.11 -10.71 -9.48
N MET A 97 -3.97 -11.58 -8.98
CA MET A 97 -5.04 -12.22 -9.76
C MET A 97 -6.11 -11.21 -10.20
N ALA A 98 -6.58 -10.39 -9.28
CA ALA A 98 -7.56 -9.33 -9.56
C ALA A 98 -6.96 -8.17 -10.37
N LYS A 99 -5.62 -8.04 -10.41
CA LYS A 99 -4.86 -6.92 -11.01
C LYS A 99 -5.27 -5.58 -10.42
N THR A 100 -5.60 -5.58 -9.16
CA THR A 100 -5.97 -4.39 -8.39
C THR A 100 -5.81 -4.64 -6.90
N CYS A 101 -5.47 -3.58 -6.16
CA CYS A 101 -5.45 -3.55 -4.70
C CYS A 101 -6.77 -3.00 -4.12
N PHE A 102 -7.65 -2.46 -4.95
CA PHE A 102 -8.97 -2.00 -4.51
C PHE A 102 -9.89 -3.19 -4.20
N LEU A 103 -10.83 -3.01 -3.28
CA LEU A 103 -11.85 -4.01 -2.96
C LEU A 103 -12.72 -4.28 -4.19
N ASP A 104 -13.24 -3.21 -4.80
CA ASP A 104 -14.15 -3.21 -5.92
C ASP A 104 -13.96 -1.97 -6.82
N ARG A 105 -14.87 -1.77 -7.77
CA ARG A 105 -14.87 -0.61 -8.68
C ARG A 105 -15.28 0.66 -7.96
N GLU A 106 -16.19 0.55 -7.05
CA GLU A 106 -16.78 1.63 -6.25
C GLU A 106 -15.73 2.22 -5.31
N HIS A 107 -14.96 1.38 -4.60
CA HIS A 107 -13.80 1.81 -3.82
C HIS A 107 -12.81 2.61 -4.68
N ARG A 108 -12.48 2.08 -5.87
CA ARG A 108 -11.60 2.80 -6.81
C ARG A 108 -12.16 4.16 -7.22
N ALA A 109 -13.46 4.22 -7.54
CA ALA A 109 -14.11 5.46 -7.99
C ALA A 109 -14.11 6.51 -6.87
N ARG A 110 -14.48 6.11 -5.64
CA ARG A 110 -14.43 6.98 -4.46
C ARG A 110 -13.02 7.49 -4.18
N PHE A 111 -12.04 6.59 -4.21
CA PHE A 111 -10.64 6.96 -4.01
C PHE A 111 -10.13 7.96 -5.06
N GLN A 112 -10.44 7.75 -6.33
CA GLN A 112 -10.08 8.70 -7.39
C GLN A 112 -10.74 10.05 -7.17
N LYS A 113 -12.03 10.09 -6.79
CA LYS A 113 -12.75 11.33 -6.45
C LYS A 113 -12.05 12.06 -5.29
N ALA A 114 -11.69 11.35 -4.22
CA ALA A 114 -10.96 11.93 -3.08
C ALA A 114 -9.58 12.44 -3.51
N LEU A 115 -8.83 11.67 -4.28
CA LEU A 115 -7.49 12.01 -4.73
C LEU A 115 -7.45 13.28 -5.59
N HIS A 116 -8.48 13.55 -6.40
CA HIS A 116 -8.58 14.78 -7.19
C HIS A 116 -8.78 16.05 -6.35
N ARG A 117 -9.21 15.92 -5.09
CA ARG A 117 -9.46 17.07 -4.19
C ARG A 117 -8.20 17.48 -3.42
N VAL A 118 -7.28 16.54 -3.20
CA VAL A 118 -6.08 16.80 -2.42
C VAL A 118 -4.96 17.39 -3.29
N ARG A 119 -4.12 18.21 -2.67
CA ARG A 119 -2.95 18.83 -3.31
C ARG A 119 -1.68 18.11 -2.86
N GLY A 120 -0.79 17.87 -3.81
CA GLY A 120 0.52 17.29 -3.53
C GLY A 120 0.52 15.75 -3.53
N ASN A 121 1.67 15.19 -3.14
CA ASN A 121 1.94 13.75 -3.13
C ASN A 121 2.25 13.26 -1.70
N ASP A 122 1.54 13.78 -0.71
CA ASP A 122 1.66 13.29 0.66
C ASP A 122 1.19 11.84 0.73
N LYS A 123 2.14 10.95 0.98
CA LYS A 123 1.91 9.51 0.99
C LYS A 123 1.01 9.09 2.15
N SER A 124 1.16 9.74 3.31
CA SER A 124 0.32 9.47 4.48
C SER A 124 -1.12 9.86 4.18
N LEU A 125 -1.36 11.05 3.64
CA LEU A 125 -2.71 11.48 3.26
C LEU A 125 -3.31 10.55 2.21
N ILE A 126 -2.56 10.17 1.18
CA ILE A 126 -3.03 9.25 0.14
C ILE A 126 -3.40 7.88 0.74
N ALA A 127 -2.62 7.38 1.71
CA ALA A 127 -2.92 6.14 2.42
C ALA A 127 -4.20 6.24 3.26
N GLN A 128 -4.40 7.35 3.98
CA GLN A 128 -5.65 7.64 4.70
C GLN A 128 -6.85 7.64 3.75
N LEU A 129 -6.75 8.34 2.62
CA LEU A 129 -7.81 8.37 1.62
C LEU A 129 -8.15 6.98 1.08
N PHE A 130 -7.12 6.13 0.87
CA PHE A 130 -7.32 4.77 0.39
C PHE A 130 -8.18 3.97 1.37
N VAL A 131 -7.96 4.12 2.68
CA VAL A 131 -8.75 3.46 3.73
C VAL A 131 -10.15 4.09 3.84
N LEU A 132 -10.25 5.42 3.95
CA LEU A 132 -11.52 6.12 4.15
C LEU A 132 -12.52 5.97 3.00
N THR A 133 -12.05 5.57 1.84
CA THR A 133 -12.88 5.33 0.65
C THR A 133 -13.23 3.85 0.44
N ALA A 134 -12.84 2.95 1.35
CA ALA A 134 -13.00 1.50 1.20
C ALA A 134 -14.47 1.09 1.14
N THR A 135 -15.31 1.63 2.02
CA THR A 135 -16.74 1.36 2.06
C THR A 135 -17.56 2.62 1.75
N GLU A 136 -18.82 2.44 1.35
CA GLU A 136 -19.72 3.56 1.08
C GLU A 136 -20.09 4.31 2.36
N SER A 137 -20.32 3.59 3.46
CA SER A 137 -20.66 4.17 4.76
C SER A 137 -19.54 5.06 5.28
N LEU A 138 -18.30 4.57 5.25
CA LEU A 138 -17.13 5.31 5.69
C LEU A 138 -16.84 6.52 4.79
N TRP A 139 -16.97 6.36 3.48
CA TRP A 139 -16.85 7.45 2.53
C TRP A 139 -17.87 8.55 2.77
N SER A 140 -19.16 8.18 2.90
CA SER A 140 -20.24 9.14 3.15
C SER A 140 -20.06 9.91 4.45
N ALA A 141 -19.49 9.26 5.47
CA ALA A 141 -19.20 9.90 6.75
C ALA A 141 -17.99 10.85 6.70
N SER A 142 -17.00 10.54 5.84
CA SER A 142 -15.71 11.24 5.80
C SER A 142 -15.57 12.22 4.63
N ASP A 143 -16.45 12.20 3.63
CA ASP A 143 -16.30 13.00 2.40
C ASP A 143 -16.12 14.50 2.69
N GLU A 144 -16.92 15.06 3.60
CA GLU A 144 -16.83 16.48 4.00
C GLU A 144 -15.58 16.79 4.85
N ALA A 145 -15.07 15.78 5.58
CA ALA A 145 -13.90 15.91 6.45
C ALA A 145 -12.57 15.90 5.67
N ILE A 146 -12.58 15.48 4.39
CA ILE A 146 -11.40 15.43 3.54
C ILE A 146 -11.11 16.81 2.95
N GLY A 147 -10.10 17.47 3.51
CA GLY A 147 -9.58 18.74 3.03
C GLY A 147 -8.55 18.59 1.90
N LYS A 148 -7.93 19.71 1.49
CA LYS A 148 -6.93 19.73 0.42
C LYS A 148 -5.58 19.14 0.82
N SER A 149 -5.23 19.15 2.11
CA SER A 149 -3.92 18.74 2.64
C SER A 149 -3.99 17.86 3.88
N SER A 150 -5.19 17.61 4.41
CA SER A 150 -5.39 16.82 5.63
C SER A 150 -6.81 16.31 5.72
N VAL A 151 -7.04 15.37 6.64
CA VAL A 151 -8.37 14.89 7.05
C VAL A 151 -8.68 15.46 8.43
N SER A 152 -9.86 16.07 8.59
CA SER A 152 -10.37 16.52 9.89
C SER A 152 -11.17 15.39 10.55
N TYR A 153 -10.50 14.58 11.34
CA TYR A 153 -11.13 13.41 11.97
C TYR A 153 -12.23 13.77 12.95
N LEU A 154 -12.22 14.97 13.52
CA LEU A 154 -13.27 15.46 14.41
C LEU A 154 -14.60 15.73 13.69
N ASP A 155 -14.54 15.95 12.38
CA ASP A 155 -15.71 16.24 11.54
C ASP A 155 -16.34 14.98 10.94
N ILE A 156 -15.73 13.80 11.14
CA ILE A 156 -16.26 12.52 10.65
C ILE A 156 -17.48 12.14 11.47
N LYS A 157 -18.60 11.94 10.78
CA LYS A 157 -19.91 11.69 11.40
C LYS A 157 -20.16 10.20 11.57
N PHE A 158 -20.01 9.69 12.78
CA PHE A 158 -20.28 8.29 13.14
C PHE A 158 -21.79 7.98 13.17
N ARG A 159 -22.40 7.82 12.00
CA ARG A 159 -23.79 7.37 11.89
C ARG A 159 -23.81 5.98 11.26
N SER A 160 -24.14 4.96 12.05
CA SER A 160 -24.32 3.58 11.55
C SER A 160 -23.06 2.91 11.00
N PHE A 161 -21.91 3.09 11.65
CA PHE A 161 -20.71 2.36 11.33
C PHE A 161 -20.86 0.88 11.71
N SER A 162 -20.43 -0.01 10.81
CA SER A 162 -20.12 -1.39 11.15
C SER A 162 -18.81 -1.46 11.97
N GLU A 163 -18.55 -2.60 12.60
CA GLU A 163 -17.28 -2.83 13.28
C GLU A 163 -16.09 -2.63 12.32
N ASN A 164 -16.21 -3.12 11.09
CA ASN A 164 -15.21 -2.94 10.05
C ASN A 164 -15.00 -1.47 9.67
N ASP A 165 -16.08 -0.66 9.56
CA ASP A 165 -15.95 0.77 9.28
C ASP A 165 -15.22 1.49 10.41
N TYR A 166 -15.48 1.10 11.66
CA TYR A 166 -14.79 1.68 12.81
C TYR A 166 -13.30 1.30 12.82
N LEU A 167 -12.96 0.05 12.50
CA LEU A 167 -11.57 -0.38 12.35
C LEU A 167 -10.86 0.37 11.22
N PHE A 168 -11.50 0.51 10.07
CA PHE A 168 -10.96 1.33 8.98
C PHE A 168 -10.70 2.77 9.41
N TYR A 169 -11.64 3.36 10.17
CA TYR A 169 -11.44 4.71 10.72
C TYR A 169 -10.23 4.79 11.64
N CYS A 170 -10.08 3.86 12.59
CA CYS A 170 -8.93 3.80 13.50
C CYS A 170 -7.61 3.67 12.72
N ILE A 171 -7.56 2.79 11.73
CA ILE A 171 -6.40 2.59 10.88
C ILE A 171 -6.06 3.85 10.06
N ALA A 172 -7.06 4.51 9.48
CA ALA A 172 -6.83 5.76 8.77
C ALA A 172 -6.30 6.85 9.70
N TYR A 173 -6.83 6.93 10.92
CA TYR A 173 -6.36 7.83 11.96
C TYR A 173 -4.91 7.55 12.35
N ASP A 174 -4.55 6.28 12.58
CA ASP A 174 -3.18 5.85 12.91
C ASP A 174 -2.20 6.20 11.79
N LEU A 175 -2.57 5.97 10.53
CA LEU A 175 -1.77 6.34 9.36
C LEU A 175 -1.50 7.85 9.27
N GLY A 176 -2.45 8.67 9.75
CA GLY A 176 -2.35 10.13 9.71
C GLY A 176 -1.58 10.72 10.88
N ASN A 177 -1.77 10.18 12.07
CA ASN A 177 -1.32 10.79 13.31
C ASN A 177 -0.17 10.03 13.97
N GLY A 178 0.21 8.87 13.46
CA GLY A 178 1.26 8.04 14.04
C GLY A 178 0.86 7.43 15.38
N THR A 179 -0.43 7.20 15.60
CA THR A 179 -0.99 6.53 16.78
C THR A 179 -1.07 5.01 16.55
N SER A 180 -1.51 4.26 17.53
CA SER A 180 -1.54 2.80 17.54
C SER A 180 -2.82 2.30 18.19
N HIS A 181 -3.93 2.40 17.45
CA HIS A 181 -5.21 1.79 17.87
C HIS A 181 -5.34 0.34 17.39
N THR A 182 -4.52 -0.05 16.39
CA THR A 182 -4.52 -1.38 15.81
C THR A 182 -3.08 -1.90 15.77
N ASP A 183 -2.87 -3.13 16.18
CA ASP A 183 -1.56 -3.78 16.18
C ASP A 183 -1.46 -4.98 15.21
N ILE A 184 -0.33 -5.68 15.23
CA ILE A 184 -0.09 -6.83 14.37
C ILE A 184 -0.90 -8.04 14.81
N GLU A 185 -1.19 -8.18 16.10
CA GLU A 185 -2.00 -9.29 16.62
C GLU A 185 -3.44 -9.15 16.17
N ASP A 186 -3.99 -7.93 16.22
CA ASP A 186 -5.31 -7.62 15.66
C ASP A 186 -5.36 -7.98 14.17
N LEU A 187 -4.34 -7.58 13.41
CA LEU A 187 -4.25 -7.87 11.98
C LEU A 187 -4.04 -9.35 11.66
N SER A 188 -3.47 -10.12 12.59
CA SER A 188 -3.29 -11.57 12.44
C SER A 188 -4.57 -12.34 12.72
N ASN A 189 -5.47 -11.77 13.53
CA ASN A 189 -6.73 -12.40 13.93
C ASN A 189 -7.83 -12.15 12.88
N ASP A 190 -8.34 -13.22 12.25
CA ASP A 190 -9.38 -13.15 11.22
C ASP A 190 -10.79 -12.93 11.79
N GLU A 191 -11.00 -13.13 13.09
CA GLU A 191 -12.23 -12.79 13.80
C GLU A 191 -12.33 -11.28 14.06
N VAL A 192 -11.18 -10.58 14.20
CA VAL A 192 -11.11 -9.13 14.46
C VAL A 192 -11.03 -8.36 13.14
N VAL A 193 -10.14 -8.80 12.26
CA VAL A 193 -9.86 -8.14 10.97
C VAL A 193 -10.13 -9.11 9.85
N ASP A 194 -11.25 -8.96 9.16
CA ASP A 194 -11.56 -9.80 8.00
C ASP A 194 -10.53 -9.67 6.88
N PHE A 195 -10.59 -10.56 5.90
CA PHE A 195 -9.58 -10.61 4.85
C PHE A 195 -9.60 -9.38 3.92
N ASP A 196 -10.76 -8.81 3.67
CA ASP A 196 -10.89 -7.63 2.81
C ASP A 196 -10.36 -6.38 3.51
N LEU A 197 -10.63 -6.21 4.81
CA LEU A 197 -10.04 -5.17 5.64
C LEU A 197 -8.52 -5.34 5.68
N PHE A 198 -8.01 -6.55 5.95
CA PHE A 198 -6.58 -6.85 5.94
C PHE A 198 -5.88 -6.44 4.63
N ARG A 199 -6.49 -6.74 3.49
CA ARG A 199 -5.96 -6.35 2.16
C ARG A 199 -5.87 -4.84 1.99
N VAL A 200 -6.90 -4.11 2.43
CA VAL A 200 -6.92 -2.64 2.38
C VAL A 200 -5.82 -2.06 3.25
N VAL A 201 -5.67 -2.56 4.48
CA VAL A 201 -4.64 -2.11 5.41
C VAL A 201 -3.25 -2.32 4.84
N CYS A 202 -2.95 -3.54 4.36
CA CYS A 202 -1.66 -3.84 3.73
C CYS A 202 -1.37 -2.93 2.54
N SER A 203 -2.38 -2.63 1.71
CA SER A 203 -2.25 -1.73 0.57
C SER A 203 -2.03 -0.28 1.02
N ALA A 204 -2.72 0.17 2.06
CA ALA A 204 -2.57 1.51 2.62
C ALA A 204 -1.16 1.71 3.23
N ILE A 205 -0.63 0.71 3.93
CA ILE A 205 0.75 0.74 4.44
C ILE A 205 1.75 0.81 3.28
N ALA A 206 1.55 0.03 2.21
CA ALA A 206 2.41 0.12 1.02
C ALA A 206 2.36 1.52 0.39
N ILE A 207 1.19 2.17 0.37
CA ILE A 207 1.03 3.55 -0.10
C ILE A 207 1.75 4.53 0.83
N SER A 208 1.61 4.41 2.14
CA SER A 208 2.25 5.32 3.11
C SER A 208 3.77 5.29 3.00
N VAL A 209 4.34 4.14 2.66
CA VAL A 209 5.79 3.96 2.47
C VAL A 209 6.26 4.42 1.09
N TYR A 210 5.63 3.95 0.03
CA TYR A 210 6.12 4.10 -1.34
C TYR A 210 5.28 5.04 -2.22
N GLY A 211 4.16 5.53 -1.71
CA GLY A 211 3.22 6.38 -2.45
C GLY A 211 2.26 5.56 -3.33
N TYR A 212 1.42 6.27 -4.06
CA TYR A 212 0.36 5.67 -4.89
C TYR A 212 0.90 4.67 -5.94
N ASP A 213 2.12 4.83 -6.39
CA ASP A 213 2.75 3.90 -7.35
C ASP A 213 2.86 2.47 -6.79
N ALA A 214 2.89 2.28 -5.47
CA ALA A 214 2.94 0.96 -4.84
C ALA A 214 1.80 0.04 -5.28
N ILE A 215 0.56 0.56 -5.33
CA ILE A 215 -0.60 -0.23 -5.75
C ILE A 215 -0.79 -0.28 -7.27
N ARG A 216 -0.20 0.68 -8.01
CA ARG A 216 -0.23 0.68 -9.48
C ARG A 216 0.62 -0.40 -10.12
N VAL A 217 1.56 -0.96 -9.38
CA VAL A 217 2.38 -2.11 -9.84
C VAL A 217 1.49 -3.29 -10.24
N SER A 218 0.45 -3.61 -9.45
CA SER A 218 -0.50 -4.69 -9.76
C SER A 218 -1.31 -4.45 -11.05
N GLU A 219 -1.58 -3.20 -11.40
CA GLU A 219 -2.38 -2.82 -12.57
C GLU A 219 -1.62 -2.90 -13.89
N ARG A 220 -0.29 -2.67 -13.87
CA ARG A 220 0.53 -2.52 -15.07
C ARG A 220 0.90 -3.83 -15.76
N PHE A 221 0.86 -4.96 -15.07
CA PHE A 221 1.02 -6.28 -15.71
C PHE A 221 0.07 -6.51 -16.89
N ARG A 222 -1.04 -5.77 -16.93
CA ARG A 222 -2.02 -5.83 -18.03
C ARG A 222 -1.52 -5.20 -19.35
N LYS A 223 -0.73 -4.11 -19.29
CA LYS A 223 -0.33 -3.36 -20.49
C LYS A 223 0.80 -4.04 -21.27
N HIS A 224 1.70 -4.73 -20.58
CA HIS A 224 2.86 -5.38 -21.23
C HIS A 224 2.45 -6.64 -22.01
N LYS A 225 1.52 -7.46 -21.49
CA LYS A 225 1.02 -8.64 -22.22
C LYS A 225 0.23 -8.25 -23.47
N ARG A 226 -0.56 -7.17 -23.44
CA ARG A 226 -1.31 -6.71 -24.61
C ARG A 226 -0.44 -6.14 -25.73
N ARG A 227 0.70 -5.53 -25.42
CA ARG A 227 1.65 -5.06 -26.46
C ARG A 227 2.41 -6.20 -27.14
N LYS A 228 2.74 -7.27 -26.44
CA LYS A 228 3.41 -8.45 -27.03
C LYS A 228 2.46 -9.26 -27.93
N SER A 229 1.19 -9.40 -27.61
CA SER A 229 0.23 -10.14 -28.43
C SER A 229 -0.16 -9.41 -29.74
N ARG A 230 -0.06 -8.06 -29.78
CA ARG A 230 -0.34 -7.28 -30.98
C ARG A 230 0.83 -7.19 -31.97
N LYS A 231 2.06 -7.52 -31.54
CA LYS A 231 3.23 -7.55 -32.44
C LYS A 231 3.49 -8.92 -33.10
N GLY A 232 2.71 -9.96 -32.77
CA GLY A 232 2.80 -11.31 -33.33
C GLY A 232 1.82 -11.58 -34.46
N GLY A 233 1.30 -10.57 -35.16
CA GLY A 233 0.54 -10.74 -36.39
C GLY A 233 1.48 -11.11 -37.54
N TRP A 234 1.50 -12.36 -37.87
CA TRP A 234 2.22 -12.95 -38.98
C TRP A 234 1.81 -12.28 -40.29
N LYS A 235 2.80 -11.77 -41.01
CA LYS A 235 2.67 -11.54 -42.45
C LYS A 235 2.96 -12.87 -43.15
N HIS A 236 1.95 -13.63 -43.48
CA HIS A 236 2.02 -14.53 -44.63
C HIS A 236 1.61 -13.71 -45.85
N GLY A 237 2.48 -13.67 -46.79
CA GLY A 237 2.22 -13.09 -48.11
C GLY A 237 3.38 -13.54 -49.01
N GLU A 238 3.00 -14.45 -49.88
CA GLU A 238 3.52 -14.76 -51.21
C GLU A 238 5.02 -14.78 -51.44
#